data_0ae7a38782b1578e58905fe66ffd9f7e
#
_entry.id   0ae7a38782b1578e58905fe66ffd9f7e
#
_cell.length_a   1.000
_cell.length_b   1.000
_cell.length_c   1.000
_cell.angle_alpha   90.00
_cell.angle_beta   90.00
_cell.angle_gamma   90.00
#
_symmetry.space_group_name_H-M   'P 1'
#
loop_
_entity.id
_entity.type
_entity.pdbx_description
1 polymer ?
#
loop_
_entity_poly.entity_id
_entity_poly.type
_entity_poly.pdbx_seq_one_letter_code
_entity_poly.pdbx_strand_id
1 'polypeptide(L)'
;HLIYNFSLPPLILYGLSHDDAEPLTRWASTLVPQSEKCTFLNITSTHDGIGLRPVEGILTKEQINSLVQKTLSHNGYVSYKSNTNGSESPYELNITFFDAINNPNDLETPIETQVRKFLISQSIAMTLTGIPAIYFNALLGLRNTKGWHEVKRDINRGRVDYYQIDESLKDQTSLNFQVFNGIKNYLNIRKKESSFHPNAENSVLDVGKHFFAVWRHSSETGEMIVALHNFSSEPLICTLPNDLHEYHFVDLLENNSKINPPNILMPGYGIRWLKISD
;
A
#
# COMPACT_ATOMS: atom_id res chain seq x y z
N HIS A 1 -2.17 -18.89 -13.58
CA HIS A 1 -2.58 -17.58 -14.10
C HIS A 1 -2.42 -16.53 -13.01
N LEU A 2 -2.15 -15.25 -13.41
CA LEU A 2 -2.09 -14.10 -12.50
C LEU A 2 -3.34 -13.23 -12.68
N ILE A 3 -3.95 -12.84 -11.56
CA ILE A 3 -5.11 -11.94 -11.52
C ILE A 3 -4.63 -10.61 -10.95
N TYR A 4 -4.76 -9.54 -11.73
CA TYR A 4 -4.36 -8.19 -11.30
C TYR A 4 -5.33 -7.63 -10.26
N ASN A 5 -4.83 -7.23 -9.11
CA ASN A 5 -5.62 -6.57 -8.06
C ASN A 5 -5.72 -5.06 -8.29
N PHE A 6 -6.46 -4.67 -9.33
CA PHE A 6 -6.68 -3.25 -9.67
C PHE A 6 -7.51 -2.48 -8.64
N SER A 7 -8.23 -3.16 -7.75
CA SER A 7 -8.94 -2.51 -6.62
C SER A 7 -7.98 -2.05 -5.52
N LEU A 8 -6.81 -2.65 -5.42
CA LEU A 8 -5.86 -2.40 -4.33
C LEU A 8 -5.38 -0.93 -4.26
N PRO A 9 -4.90 -0.30 -5.35
CA PRO A 9 -4.41 1.08 -5.31
C PRO A 9 -5.46 2.09 -4.81
N PRO A 10 -6.68 2.17 -5.39
CA PRO A 10 -7.66 3.15 -4.93
C PRO A 10 -8.19 2.88 -3.52
N LEU A 11 -8.24 1.61 -3.05
CA LEU A 11 -8.63 1.29 -1.68
C LEU A 11 -7.58 1.72 -0.66
N ILE A 12 -6.29 1.51 -0.94
CA ILE A 12 -5.20 2.02 -0.09
C ILE A 12 -5.23 3.56 -0.06
N LEU A 13 -5.39 4.19 -1.23
CA LEU A 13 -5.46 5.65 -1.32
C LEU A 13 -6.63 6.21 -0.51
N TYR A 14 -7.81 5.58 -0.59
CA TYR A 14 -8.97 5.96 0.22
C TYR A 14 -8.65 5.83 1.72
N GLY A 15 -8.17 4.68 2.15
CA GLY A 15 -7.88 4.42 3.55
C GLY A 15 -6.89 5.42 4.15
N LEU A 16 -5.75 5.67 3.46
CA LEU A 16 -4.74 6.65 3.89
C LEU A 16 -5.22 8.11 3.82
N SER A 17 -6.30 8.37 3.09
CA SER A 17 -6.88 9.72 2.99
C SER A 17 -7.91 10.02 4.06
N HIS A 18 -8.50 8.98 4.66
CA HIS A 18 -9.65 9.09 5.57
C HIS A 18 -9.40 8.39 6.92
N ASP A 19 -8.17 7.89 7.17
CA ASP A 19 -7.82 7.09 8.34
C ASP A 19 -8.77 5.90 8.54
N ASP A 20 -9.19 5.27 7.41
CA ASP A 20 -10.23 4.26 7.36
C ASP A 20 -9.85 3.08 6.46
N ALA A 21 -9.38 2.00 7.05
CA ALA A 21 -8.99 0.77 6.37
C ALA A 21 -10.17 -0.18 6.12
N GLU A 22 -11.38 0.07 6.61
CA GLU A 22 -12.52 -0.87 6.50
C GLU A 22 -12.85 -1.28 5.05
N PRO A 23 -12.92 -0.37 4.05
CA PRO A 23 -13.19 -0.79 2.68
C PRO A 23 -12.12 -1.74 2.12
N LEU A 24 -10.85 -1.50 2.47
CA LEU A 24 -9.73 -2.36 2.10
C LEU A 24 -9.84 -3.72 2.81
N THR A 25 -10.13 -3.73 4.11
CA THR A 25 -10.30 -4.93 4.94
C THR A 25 -11.41 -5.82 4.38
N ARG A 26 -12.60 -5.25 4.12
CA ARG A 26 -13.73 -5.99 3.52
C ARG A 26 -13.39 -6.56 2.15
N TRP A 27 -12.76 -5.79 1.28
CA TRP A 27 -12.36 -6.28 -0.03
C TRP A 27 -11.29 -7.37 0.07
N ALA A 28 -10.26 -7.15 0.88
CA ALA A 28 -9.15 -8.10 1.01
C ALA A 28 -9.60 -9.45 1.58
N SER A 29 -10.63 -9.48 2.45
CA SER A 29 -11.22 -10.73 2.97
C SER A 29 -11.91 -11.57 1.90
N THR A 30 -12.22 -11.00 0.73
CA THR A 30 -12.81 -11.74 -0.41
C THR A 30 -11.75 -12.36 -1.34
N LEU A 31 -10.47 -12.09 -1.09
CA LEU A 31 -9.38 -12.57 -1.96
C LEU A 31 -9.10 -14.05 -1.70
N VAL A 32 -9.70 -14.90 -2.51
CA VAL A 32 -9.46 -16.34 -2.51
C VAL A 32 -8.93 -16.77 -3.88
N PRO A 33 -7.70 -17.35 -3.95
CA PRO A 33 -7.19 -17.89 -5.22
C PRO A 33 -8.14 -18.95 -5.78
N GLN A 34 -8.42 -18.88 -7.08
CA GLN A 34 -9.35 -19.79 -7.76
C GLN A 34 -8.85 -21.26 -7.79
N SER A 35 -7.57 -21.46 -7.70
CA SER A 35 -6.91 -22.77 -7.64
C SER A 35 -5.43 -22.59 -7.26
N GLU A 36 -4.73 -23.68 -6.95
CA GLU A 36 -3.28 -23.69 -6.71
C GLU A 36 -2.44 -23.19 -7.91
N LYS A 37 -3.02 -23.18 -9.11
CA LYS A 37 -2.36 -22.69 -10.34
C LYS A 37 -2.63 -21.21 -10.62
N CYS A 38 -3.37 -20.54 -9.76
CA CYS A 38 -3.74 -19.13 -9.88
C CYS A 38 -3.33 -18.37 -8.63
N THR A 39 -2.82 -17.17 -8.81
CA THR A 39 -2.57 -16.25 -7.69
C THR A 39 -2.80 -14.81 -8.14
N PHE A 40 -2.71 -13.87 -7.21
CA PHE A 40 -2.89 -12.46 -7.49
C PHE A 40 -1.58 -11.78 -7.84
N LEU A 41 -1.66 -10.70 -8.65
CA LEU A 41 -0.59 -9.74 -8.83
C LEU A 41 -0.98 -8.46 -8.11
N ASN A 42 -0.29 -8.17 -7.01
CA ASN A 42 -0.56 -7.02 -6.17
C ASN A 42 0.28 -5.83 -6.65
N ILE A 43 -0.41 -4.81 -7.15
CA ILE A 43 0.20 -3.58 -7.65
C ILE A 43 -0.36 -2.39 -6.88
N THR A 44 0.47 -1.38 -6.62
CA THR A 44 0.02 -0.08 -6.08
C THR A 44 0.00 1.00 -7.15
N SER A 45 0.81 0.84 -8.19
CA SER A 45 0.90 1.77 -9.33
C SER A 45 1.45 1.09 -10.57
N THR A 46 1.18 1.68 -11.72
CA THR A 46 1.71 1.30 -13.03
C THR A 46 2.08 2.57 -13.81
N HIS A 47 2.43 2.42 -15.09
CA HIS A 47 2.60 3.54 -16.03
C HIS A 47 1.27 4.20 -16.44
N ASP A 48 0.15 3.60 -16.08
CA ASP A 48 -1.20 4.18 -16.20
C ASP A 48 -1.60 4.86 -14.88
N GLY A 49 -2.70 5.61 -14.88
CA GLY A 49 -3.24 6.18 -13.66
C GLY A 49 -3.91 5.14 -12.75
N ILE A 50 -4.44 5.61 -11.62
CA ILE A 50 -5.17 4.80 -10.67
C ILE A 50 -6.60 4.61 -11.18
N GLY A 51 -6.98 3.39 -11.54
CA GLY A 51 -8.31 3.06 -12.06
C GLY A 51 -9.38 3.12 -10.96
N LEU A 52 -10.53 3.72 -11.27
CA LEU A 52 -11.67 3.84 -10.33
C LEU A 52 -12.76 2.78 -10.57
N ARG A 53 -12.85 2.20 -11.78
CA ARG A 53 -13.83 1.14 -12.06
C ARG A 53 -13.75 -0.06 -11.12
N PRO A 54 -12.56 -0.54 -10.75
CA PRO A 54 -12.44 -1.72 -9.89
C PRO A 54 -13.00 -1.51 -8.48
N VAL A 55 -13.30 -0.29 -8.06
CA VAL A 55 -13.89 0.02 -6.75
C VAL A 55 -15.36 0.45 -6.84
N GLU A 56 -15.96 0.45 -8.04
CA GLU A 56 -17.41 0.61 -8.19
C GLU A 56 -18.13 -0.54 -7.46
N GLY A 57 -19.03 -0.21 -6.51
CA GLY A 57 -19.71 -1.18 -5.65
C GLY A 57 -18.95 -1.56 -4.37
N ILE A 58 -17.68 -1.19 -4.24
CA ILE A 58 -16.89 -1.31 -2.99
C ILE A 58 -16.90 0.03 -2.24
N LEU A 59 -16.58 1.11 -2.94
CA LEU A 59 -16.69 2.48 -2.45
C LEU A 59 -17.99 3.12 -2.92
N THR A 60 -18.55 4.01 -2.11
CA THR A 60 -19.70 4.83 -2.50
C THR A 60 -19.28 5.88 -3.54
N LYS A 61 -20.27 6.52 -4.19
CA LYS A 61 -20.00 7.62 -5.13
C LYS A 61 -19.31 8.80 -4.44
N GLU A 62 -19.69 9.11 -3.22
CA GLU A 62 -19.09 10.17 -2.39
C GLU A 62 -17.63 9.86 -2.08
N GLN A 63 -17.33 8.61 -1.72
CA GLN A 63 -15.98 8.14 -1.46
C GLN A 63 -15.10 8.20 -2.72
N ILE A 64 -15.62 7.77 -3.87
CA ILE A 64 -14.92 7.91 -5.15
C ILE A 64 -14.70 9.40 -5.48
N ASN A 65 -15.70 10.24 -5.28
CA ASN A 65 -15.56 11.68 -5.53
C ASN A 65 -14.53 12.34 -4.60
N SER A 66 -14.38 11.89 -3.36
CA SER A 66 -13.34 12.40 -2.47
C SER A 66 -11.93 12.11 -3.00
N LEU A 67 -11.71 10.95 -3.64
CA LEU A 67 -10.45 10.63 -4.31
C LEU A 67 -10.20 11.50 -5.55
N VAL A 68 -11.26 11.82 -6.29
CA VAL A 68 -11.20 12.76 -7.43
C VAL A 68 -10.77 14.15 -6.96
N GLN A 69 -11.42 14.69 -5.92
CA GLN A 69 -11.08 16.01 -5.37
C GLN A 69 -9.66 16.04 -4.81
N LYS A 70 -9.26 15.00 -4.10
CA LYS A 70 -7.88 14.86 -3.60
C LYS A 70 -6.87 14.88 -4.74
N THR A 71 -7.11 14.12 -5.81
CA THR A 71 -6.22 14.09 -6.98
C THR A 71 -6.05 15.48 -7.60
N LEU A 72 -7.14 16.21 -7.78
CA LEU A 72 -7.11 17.56 -8.33
C LEU A 72 -6.36 18.53 -7.42
N SER A 73 -6.60 18.46 -6.09
CA SER A 73 -5.88 19.29 -5.11
C SER A 73 -4.39 18.97 -5.01
N HIS A 74 -3.98 17.76 -5.42
CA HIS A 74 -2.59 17.32 -5.48
C HIS A 74 -1.95 17.53 -6.88
N ASN A 75 -2.53 18.43 -7.69
CA ASN A 75 -2.05 18.78 -9.03
C ASN A 75 -2.07 17.61 -10.04
N GLY A 76 -2.89 16.59 -9.79
CA GLY A 76 -3.15 15.50 -10.73
C GLY A 76 -4.26 15.82 -11.72
N TYR A 77 -4.52 14.91 -12.64
CA TYR A 77 -5.61 15.00 -13.60
C TYR A 77 -6.59 13.85 -13.40
N VAL A 78 -7.82 14.04 -13.86
CA VAL A 78 -8.85 12.99 -13.87
C VAL A 78 -9.31 12.74 -15.30
N SER A 79 -9.33 11.46 -15.68
CA SER A 79 -9.95 11.04 -16.94
C SER A 79 -11.37 10.58 -16.67
N TYR A 80 -12.28 10.95 -17.57
CA TYR A 80 -13.70 10.61 -17.48
C TYR A 80 -14.09 9.69 -18.64
N LYS A 81 -15.08 8.83 -18.43
CA LYS A 81 -15.74 8.03 -19.46
C LYS A 81 -17.17 8.50 -19.66
N SER A 82 -17.62 8.48 -20.91
CA SER A 82 -19.02 8.72 -21.24
C SER A 82 -19.85 7.45 -20.92
N ASN A 83 -20.98 7.65 -20.29
CA ASN A 83 -21.94 6.61 -20.00
C ASN A 83 -23.02 6.53 -21.08
N THR A 84 -23.77 5.43 -21.15
CA THR A 84 -24.84 5.22 -22.14
C THR A 84 -25.97 6.24 -22.06
N ASN A 85 -26.16 6.89 -20.93
CA ASN A 85 -27.16 7.95 -20.70
C ASN A 85 -26.63 9.38 -20.99
N GLY A 86 -25.44 9.50 -21.59
CA GLY A 86 -24.81 10.78 -21.91
C GLY A 86 -24.14 11.50 -20.74
N SER A 87 -24.19 10.98 -19.52
CA SER A 87 -23.42 11.50 -18.40
C SER A 87 -21.96 11.06 -18.44
N GLU A 88 -21.09 11.73 -17.71
CA GLU A 88 -19.70 11.32 -17.53
C GLU A 88 -19.48 10.79 -16.10
N SER A 89 -18.58 9.83 -15.96
CA SER A 89 -18.12 9.34 -14.66
C SER A 89 -16.60 9.29 -14.62
N PRO A 90 -15.99 9.56 -13.46
CA PRO A 90 -14.54 9.48 -13.30
C PRO A 90 -14.08 8.04 -13.54
N TYR A 91 -13.02 7.91 -14.33
CA TYR A 91 -12.51 6.62 -14.78
C TYR A 91 -11.12 6.32 -14.22
N GLU A 92 -10.25 7.34 -14.20
CA GLU A 92 -8.85 7.16 -13.84
C GLU A 92 -8.28 8.44 -13.24
N LEU A 93 -7.53 8.28 -12.14
CA LEU A 93 -6.76 9.35 -11.51
C LEU A 93 -5.34 9.34 -12.08
N ASN A 94 -4.96 10.38 -12.80
CA ASN A 94 -3.66 10.51 -13.41
C ASN A 94 -2.74 11.31 -12.49
N ILE A 95 -1.96 10.61 -11.71
CA ILE A 95 -1.09 11.15 -10.67
C ILE A 95 -0.08 10.06 -10.27
N THR A 96 1.14 10.43 -9.86
CA THR A 96 2.04 9.44 -9.25
C THR A 96 1.44 8.93 -7.94
N PHE A 97 1.66 7.67 -7.60
CA PHE A 97 1.09 7.11 -6.38
C PHE A 97 1.66 7.78 -5.13
N PHE A 98 2.92 8.23 -5.19
CA PHE A 98 3.54 8.98 -4.11
C PHE A 98 2.80 10.31 -3.84
N ASP A 99 2.53 11.11 -4.88
CA ASP A 99 1.83 12.39 -4.74
C ASP A 99 0.31 12.22 -4.55
N ALA A 100 -0.28 11.09 -4.96
CA ALA A 100 -1.66 10.77 -4.60
C ALA A 100 -1.83 10.61 -3.08
N ILE A 101 -0.87 9.95 -2.43
CA ILE A 101 -0.85 9.74 -0.97
C ILE A 101 -0.42 11.02 -0.24
N ASN A 102 0.64 11.69 -0.71
CA ASN A 102 1.26 12.85 -0.07
C ASN A 102 0.96 14.11 -0.88
N ASN A 103 0.49 15.16 -0.22
CA ASN A 103 0.18 16.41 -0.91
C ASN A 103 1.48 17.07 -1.42
N PRO A 104 1.67 17.22 -2.74
CA PRO A 104 2.88 17.86 -3.29
C PRO A 104 3.00 19.36 -2.96
N ASN A 105 1.90 19.98 -2.51
CA ASN A 105 1.86 21.39 -2.12
C ASN A 105 2.12 21.58 -0.60
N ASP A 106 2.17 20.49 0.17
CA ASP A 106 2.50 20.51 1.59
C ASP A 106 4.02 20.46 1.76
N LEU A 107 4.59 21.58 2.19
CA LEU A 107 6.02 21.73 2.46
C LEU A 107 6.38 21.56 3.94
N GLU A 108 5.38 21.41 4.81
CA GLU A 108 5.56 21.30 6.26
C GLU A 108 5.75 19.84 6.72
N THR A 109 5.10 18.89 6.04
CA THR A 109 5.21 17.48 6.41
C THR A 109 6.62 16.95 6.11
N PRO A 110 7.36 16.45 7.13
CA PRO A 110 8.70 15.91 6.95
C PRO A 110 8.76 14.77 5.92
N ILE A 111 9.87 14.67 5.21
CA ILE A 111 10.10 13.63 4.20
C ILE A 111 9.92 12.23 4.81
N GLU A 112 10.42 12.00 6.01
CA GLU A 112 10.32 10.72 6.72
C GLU A 112 8.86 10.31 6.96
N THR A 113 7.99 11.27 7.26
CA THR A 113 6.54 11.02 7.42
C THR A 113 5.90 10.69 6.08
N GLN A 114 6.23 11.43 5.02
CA GLN A 114 5.75 11.15 3.67
C GLN A 114 6.19 9.76 3.18
N VAL A 115 7.45 9.40 3.42
CA VAL A 115 8.02 8.08 3.09
C VAL A 115 7.30 6.98 3.88
N ARG A 116 7.14 7.14 5.18
CA ARG A 116 6.47 6.16 6.05
C ARG A 116 5.04 5.90 5.58
N LYS A 117 4.28 6.97 5.28
CA LYS A 117 2.93 6.87 4.73
C LYS A 117 2.90 6.15 3.37
N PHE A 118 3.86 6.42 2.49
CA PHE A 118 3.97 5.72 1.22
C PHE A 118 4.35 4.24 1.38
N LEU A 119 5.27 3.93 2.29
CA LEU A 119 5.74 2.56 2.53
C LEU A 119 4.64 1.62 3.06
N ILE A 120 3.59 2.14 3.73
CA ILE A 120 2.40 1.34 4.07
C ILE A 120 1.83 0.68 2.82
N SER A 121 1.66 1.44 1.74
CA SER A 121 1.08 0.93 0.50
C SER A 121 1.91 -0.21 -0.10
N GLN A 122 3.23 -0.08 -0.05
CA GLN A 122 4.15 -1.09 -0.57
C GLN A 122 4.15 -2.35 0.31
N SER A 123 4.12 -2.16 1.64
CA SER A 123 4.02 -3.26 2.60
C SER A 123 2.73 -4.05 2.42
N ILE A 124 1.59 -3.40 2.25
CA ILE A 124 0.30 -4.07 2.01
C ILE A 124 0.37 -4.94 0.75
N ALA A 125 0.89 -4.41 -0.37
CA ALA A 125 1.04 -5.19 -1.59
C ALA A 125 1.96 -6.43 -1.41
N MET A 126 2.94 -6.34 -0.50
CA MET A 126 3.88 -7.42 -0.21
C MET A 126 3.35 -8.45 0.78
N THR A 127 2.39 -8.10 1.62
CA THR A 127 1.88 -8.99 2.68
C THR A 127 0.59 -9.70 2.30
N LEU A 128 -0.19 -9.17 1.37
CA LEU A 128 -1.37 -9.86 0.81
C LEU A 128 -0.97 -11.13 0.05
N THR A 129 -1.92 -12.07 -0.02
CA THR A 129 -1.78 -13.25 -0.88
C THR A 129 -1.48 -12.85 -2.32
N GLY A 130 -0.49 -13.49 -2.93
CA GLY A 130 -0.06 -13.19 -4.30
C GLY A 130 1.38 -12.73 -4.43
N ILE A 131 1.69 -12.18 -5.59
CA ILE A 131 3.02 -11.69 -5.98
C ILE A 131 2.98 -10.17 -6.03
N PRO A 132 3.82 -9.46 -5.26
CA PRO A 132 3.93 -8.01 -5.38
C PRO A 132 4.65 -7.63 -6.67
N ALA A 133 4.15 -6.61 -7.37
CA ALA A 133 4.83 -5.97 -8.48
C ALA A 133 5.02 -4.48 -8.20
N ILE A 134 6.22 -3.99 -8.41
CA ILE A 134 6.60 -2.62 -8.08
C ILE A 134 6.93 -1.88 -9.37
N TYR A 135 6.18 -0.83 -9.65
CA TYR A 135 6.46 0.07 -10.76
C TYR A 135 7.76 0.84 -10.50
N PHE A 136 8.59 0.99 -11.53
CA PHE A 136 9.91 1.61 -11.41
C PHE A 136 9.86 2.99 -10.75
N ASN A 137 8.91 3.85 -11.15
CA ASN A 137 8.78 5.18 -10.57
C ASN A 137 8.37 5.12 -9.08
N ALA A 138 7.57 4.13 -8.69
CA ALA A 138 7.21 3.92 -7.28
C ALA A 138 8.40 3.40 -6.46
N LEU A 139 9.26 2.55 -7.05
CA LEU A 139 10.48 2.06 -6.40
C LEU A 139 11.41 3.20 -5.97
N LEU A 140 11.38 4.30 -6.70
CA LEU A 140 12.19 5.50 -6.45
C LEU A 140 11.42 6.62 -5.75
N GLY A 141 10.12 6.45 -5.45
CA GLY A 141 9.30 7.50 -4.87
C GLY A 141 9.17 8.73 -5.75
N LEU A 142 9.12 8.56 -7.09
CA LEU A 142 9.07 9.69 -8.00
C LEU A 142 7.76 10.45 -7.84
N ARG A 143 7.87 11.78 -7.90
CA ARG A 143 6.75 12.71 -7.86
C ARG A 143 6.20 12.97 -9.25
N ASN A 144 5.06 13.68 -9.31
CA ASN A 144 4.46 14.17 -10.54
C ASN A 144 5.49 14.93 -11.39
N THR A 145 5.51 14.64 -12.69
CA THR A 145 6.30 15.46 -13.63
C THR A 145 5.71 16.87 -13.70
N LYS A 146 6.60 17.86 -13.76
CA LYS A 146 6.20 19.28 -13.83
C LYS A 146 5.80 19.68 -15.24
N GLY A 147 4.92 20.69 -15.32
CA GLY A 147 4.49 21.29 -16.59
C GLY A 147 3.13 20.78 -17.07
N TRP A 148 2.76 21.23 -18.26
CA TRP A 148 1.53 20.80 -18.93
C TRP A 148 1.75 19.47 -19.68
N HIS A 149 0.75 18.59 -19.62
CA HIS A 149 0.78 17.29 -20.27
C HIS A 149 -0.35 17.17 -21.28
N GLU A 150 -0.02 16.94 -22.54
CA GLU A 150 -1.00 16.63 -23.59
C GLU A 150 -1.70 15.30 -23.28
N VAL A 151 -0.91 14.31 -22.87
CA VAL A 151 -1.42 13.01 -22.39
C VAL A 151 -1.40 13.01 -20.86
N LYS A 152 -2.58 12.97 -20.22
CA LYS A 152 -2.73 13.07 -18.77
C LYS A 152 -1.86 12.06 -17.99
N ARG A 153 -1.63 10.86 -18.53
CA ARG A 153 -0.81 9.81 -17.91
C ARG A 153 0.68 10.15 -17.85
N ASP A 154 1.16 11.11 -18.66
CA ASP A 154 2.58 11.46 -18.69
C ASP A 154 3.03 12.13 -17.39
N ILE A 155 2.10 12.65 -16.60
CA ILE A 155 2.38 13.15 -15.25
C ILE A 155 3.05 12.09 -14.36
N ASN A 156 2.73 10.82 -14.57
CA ASN A 156 3.26 9.71 -13.76
C ASN A 156 4.33 8.87 -14.50
N ARG A 157 4.75 9.31 -15.71
CA ARG A 157 5.75 8.65 -16.56
C ARG A 157 7.08 9.40 -16.56
N GLY A 158 7.43 10.02 -15.44
CA GLY A 158 8.67 10.78 -15.31
C GLY A 158 9.88 9.96 -15.75
N ARG A 159 10.70 10.57 -16.60
CA ARG A 159 12.02 10.04 -16.95
C ARG A 159 13.01 10.48 -15.87
N VAL A 160 13.90 9.59 -15.50
CA VAL A 160 14.95 9.87 -14.53
C VAL A 160 16.28 10.05 -15.27
N ASP A 161 17.04 11.06 -14.86
CA ASP A 161 18.45 11.15 -15.20
C ASP A 161 19.24 10.16 -14.33
N TYR A 162 20.06 9.33 -14.98
CA TYR A 162 20.82 8.30 -14.27
C TYR A 162 21.74 8.88 -13.20
N TYR A 163 22.48 9.94 -13.53
CA TYR A 163 23.45 10.52 -12.60
C TYR A 163 22.76 11.20 -11.41
N GLN A 164 21.65 11.88 -11.65
CA GLN A 164 20.89 12.52 -10.57
C GLN A 164 20.32 11.48 -9.60
N ILE A 165 19.77 10.37 -10.11
CA ILE A 165 19.21 9.32 -9.26
C ILE A 165 20.32 8.56 -8.52
N ASP A 166 21.46 8.30 -9.17
CA ASP A 166 22.60 7.63 -8.54
C ASP A 166 23.14 8.46 -7.37
N GLU A 167 23.28 9.79 -7.52
CA GLU A 167 23.67 10.68 -6.42
C GLU A 167 22.60 10.73 -5.32
N SER A 168 21.31 10.80 -5.69
CA SER A 168 20.22 10.81 -4.72
C SER A 168 20.16 9.49 -3.93
N LEU A 169 20.51 8.36 -4.51
CA LEU A 169 20.56 7.07 -3.83
C LEU A 169 21.79 6.89 -2.92
N LYS A 170 22.75 7.80 -2.94
CA LYS A 170 23.88 7.86 -1.99
C LYS A 170 23.56 8.75 -0.79
N ASP A 171 22.65 9.69 -0.93
CA ASP A 171 22.23 10.60 0.13
C ASP A 171 21.12 9.97 0.98
N GLN A 172 21.44 9.58 2.23
CA GLN A 172 20.50 8.94 3.15
C GLN A 172 19.31 9.81 3.54
N THR A 173 19.41 11.12 3.38
CA THR A 173 18.33 12.07 3.69
C THR A 173 17.39 12.28 2.51
N SER A 174 17.77 11.84 1.32
CA SER A 174 16.96 12.00 0.12
C SER A 174 15.70 11.13 0.16
N LEU A 175 14.63 11.62 -0.47
CA LEU A 175 13.40 10.89 -0.67
C LEU A 175 13.64 9.55 -1.40
N ASN A 176 14.44 9.59 -2.48
CA ASN A 176 14.68 8.40 -3.31
C ASN A 176 15.43 7.32 -2.54
N PHE A 177 16.44 7.69 -1.74
CA PHE A 177 17.15 6.75 -0.88
C PHE A 177 16.21 6.10 0.14
N GLN A 178 15.43 6.89 0.87
CA GLN A 178 14.56 6.40 1.93
C GLN A 178 13.47 5.45 1.39
N VAL A 179 12.83 5.81 0.27
CA VAL A 179 11.82 4.96 -0.38
C VAL A 179 12.46 3.67 -0.91
N PHE A 180 13.56 3.79 -1.66
CA PHE A 180 14.25 2.64 -2.25
C PHE A 180 14.73 1.65 -1.18
N ASN A 181 15.37 2.14 -0.13
CA ASN A 181 15.87 1.27 0.94
C ASN A 181 14.75 0.69 1.79
N GLY A 182 13.65 1.41 2.04
CA GLY A 182 12.47 0.88 2.71
C GLY A 182 11.88 -0.31 1.95
N ILE A 183 11.64 -0.15 0.64
CA ILE A 183 11.13 -1.22 -0.24
C ILE A 183 12.12 -2.39 -0.31
N LYS A 184 13.42 -2.11 -0.49
CA LYS A 184 14.48 -3.12 -0.51
C LYS A 184 14.53 -3.92 0.79
N ASN A 185 14.37 -3.26 1.94
CA ASN A 185 14.32 -3.93 3.24
C ASN A 185 13.13 -4.91 3.30
N TYR A 186 11.92 -4.46 2.93
CA TYR A 186 10.74 -5.32 2.90
C TYR A 186 10.93 -6.54 2.00
N LEU A 187 11.47 -6.35 0.79
CA LEU A 187 11.74 -7.45 -0.13
C LEU A 187 12.79 -8.43 0.44
N ASN A 188 13.81 -7.92 1.13
CA ASN A 188 14.86 -8.74 1.75
C ASN A 188 14.33 -9.59 2.91
N ILE A 189 13.37 -9.07 3.68
CA ILE A 189 12.70 -9.83 4.75
C ILE A 189 11.72 -10.81 4.10
N ARG A 190 10.81 -10.32 3.26
CA ARG A 190 9.78 -11.13 2.62
C ARG A 190 10.31 -12.40 1.94
N LYS A 191 11.44 -12.30 1.23
CA LYS A 191 12.03 -13.47 0.52
C LYS A 191 12.54 -14.58 1.43
N LYS A 192 12.73 -14.30 2.73
CA LYS A 192 13.22 -15.27 3.72
C LYS A 192 12.10 -15.96 4.46
N GLU A 193 10.90 -15.38 4.46
CA GLU A 193 9.77 -15.83 5.25
C GLU A 193 8.79 -16.63 4.37
N SER A 194 8.64 -17.91 4.70
CA SER A 194 7.77 -18.84 3.94
C SER A 194 6.29 -18.46 3.99
N SER A 195 5.86 -17.81 5.08
CA SER A 195 4.49 -17.28 5.23
C SER A 195 4.13 -16.24 4.16
N PHE A 196 5.11 -15.58 3.54
CA PHE A 196 4.86 -14.66 2.43
C PHE A 196 4.90 -15.31 1.05
N HIS A 197 5.01 -16.64 0.99
CA HIS A 197 4.86 -17.34 -0.29
C HIS A 197 3.50 -17.01 -0.93
N PRO A 198 3.40 -16.84 -2.27
CA PRO A 198 2.14 -16.47 -2.93
C PRO A 198 0.96 -17.39 -2.63
N ASN A 199 1.21 -18.66 -2.37
CA ASN A 199 0.19 -19.66 -2.07
C ASN A 199 0.05 -19.98 -0.57
N ALA A 200 0.79 -19.28 0.31
CA ALA A 200 0.58 -19.41 1.75
C ALA A 200 -0.82 -18.90 2.14
N GLU A 201 -1.38 -19.49 3.17
CA GLU A 201 -2.69 -19.10 3.69
C GLU A 201 -2.73 -17.61 4.05
N ASN A 202 -3.88 -17.01 3.84
CA ASN A 202 -4.10 -15.58 4.10
C ASN A 202 -5.45 -15.38 4.75
N SER A 203 -5.46 -14.74 5.89
CA SER A 203 -6.68 -14.27 6.55
C SER A 203 -6.55 -12.80 6.89
N VAL A 204 -7.61 -12.03 6.63
CA VAL A 204 -7.67 -10.62 7.03
C VAL A 204 -8.25 -10.56 8.42
N LEU A 205 -7.59 -9.84 9.31
CA LEU A 205 -8.01 -9.68 10.70
C LEU A 205 -8.81 -8.38 10.86
N ASP A 206 -9.91 -8.46 11.60
CA ASP A 206 -10.64 -7.27 12.04
C ASP A 206 -10.00 -6.76 13.34
N VAL A 207 -9.29 -5.66 13.23
CA VAL A 207 -8.56 -4.99 14.33
C VAL A 207 -8.97 -3.52 14.45
N GLY A 208 -10.13 -3.16 13.90
CA GLY A 208 -10.69 -1.80 13.93
C GLY A 208 -10.30 -0.97 12.70
N LYS A 209 -11.08 0.08 12.46
CA LYS A 209 -11.09 0.86 11.21
C LYS A 209 -9.77 1.56 10.86
N HIS A 210 -8.95 1.87 11.86
CA HIS A 210 -7.67 2.56 11.64
C HIS A 210 -6.53 1.65 11.21
N PHE A 211 -6.77 0.34 11.24
CA PHE A 211 -5.75 -0.65 10.97
C PHE A 211 -6.14 -1.55 9.81
N PHE A 212 -5.14 -1.94 9.03
CA PHE A 212 -5.24 -3.06 8.12
C PHE A 212 -4.30 -4.18 8.60
N ALA A 213 -4.83 -5.36 8.79
CA ALA A 213 -4.09 -6.49 9.30
C ALA A 213 -4.33 -7.76 8.49
N VAL A 214 -3.25 -8.48 8.19
CA VAL A 214 -3.32 -9.79 7.56
C VAL A 214 -2.51 -10.80 8.35
N TRP A 215 -3.06 -11.99 8.50
CA TRP A 215 -2.39 -13.17 9.01
C TRP A 215 -1.97 -14.06 7.86
N ARG A 216 -0.71 -14.46 7.87
CA ARG A 216 -0.10 -15.31 6.85
C ARG A 216 0.42 -16.57 7.51
N HIS A 217 0.11 -17.74 6.92
CA HIS A 217 0.55 -19.03 7.44
C HIS A 217 1.12 -19.91 6.32
N SER A 218 2.31 -20.41 6.53
CA SER A 218 2.91 -21.44 5.68
C SER A 218 2.56 -22.82 6.20
N SER A 219 1.67 -23.53 5.55
CA SER A 219 1.33 -24.91 5.89
C SER A 219 2.52 -25.88 5.73
N GLU A 220 3.53 -25.51 4.93
CA GLU A 220 4.73 -26.30 4.69
C GLU A 220 5.68 -26.26 5.89
N THR A 221 5.89 -25.08 6.49
CA THR A 221 6.86 -24.86 7.56
C THR A 221 6.24 -24.64 8.92
N GLY A 222 4.93 -24.39 9.00
CA GLY A 222 4.22 -23.96 10.19
C GLY A 222 4.46 -22.51 10.58
N GLU A 223 5.24 -21.76 9.80
CA GLU A 223 5.55 -20.35 10.09
C GLU A 223 4.31 -19.47 9.99
N MET A 224 4.14 -18.56 10.94
CA MET A 224 3.02 -17.63 11.02
C MET A 224 3.51 -16.18 11.20
N ILE A 225 2.94 -15.26 10.43
CA ILE A 225 3.23 -13.82 10.49
C ILE A 225 1.93 -13.03 10.50
N VAL A 226 1.83 -12.06 11.39
CA VAL A 226 0.78 -11.02 11.39
C VAL A 226 1.40 -9.72 10.88
N ALA A 227 0.92 -9.20 9.76
CA ALA A 227 1.34 -7.91 9.23
C ALA A 227 0.30 -6.85 9.59
N LEU A 228 0.72 -5.82 10.33
CA LEU A 228 -0.12 -4.72 10.83
C LEU A 228 0.27 -3.41 10.16
N HIS A 229 -0.73 -2.59 9.81
CA HIS A 229 -0.56 -1.30 9.18
C HIS A 229 -1.49 -0.28 9.85
N ASN A 230 -0.93 0.78 10.42
CA ASN A 230 -1.69 1.90 10.98
C ASN A 230 -1.92 2.97 9.91
N PHE A 231 -3.17 3.22 9.56
CA PHE A 231 -3.56 4.23 8.56
C PHE A 231 -3.65 5.64 9.12
N SER A 232 -3.68 5.79 10.46
CA SER A 232 -3.72 7.10 11.13
C SER A 232 -2.34 7.75 11.20
N SER A 233 -2.31 9.08 11.20
CA SER A 233 -1.11 9.87 11.53
C SER A 233 -0.71 9.75 13.00
N GLU A 234 -1.66 9.37 13.87
CA GLU A 234 -1.45 9.28 15.31
C GLU A 234 -0.96 7.90 15.73
N PRO A 235 -0.13 7.82 16.77
CA PRO A 235 0.17 6.56 17.42
C PRO A 235 -1.11 6.00 18.05
N LEU A 236 -1.45 4.75 17.72
CA LEU A 236 -2.64 4.07 18.20
C LEU A 236 -2.31 2.68 18.74
N ILE A 237 -3.12 2.18 19.65
CA ILE A 237 -3.03 0.80 20.15
C ILE A 237 -3.90 -0.09 19.27
N CYS A 238 -3.27 -1.08 18.63
CA CYS A 238 -3.93 -2.16 17.92
C CYS A 238 -4.10 -3.34 18.87
N THR A 239 -5.33 -3.79 19.12
CA THR A 239 -5.61 -4.98 19.92
C THR A 239 -5.80 -6.18 18.99
N LEU A 240 -4.97 -7.20 19.13
CA LEU A 240 -5.09 -8.44 18.36
C LEU A 240 -6.32 -9.25 18.79
N PRO A 241 -6.88 -10.09 17.89
CA PRO A 241 -7.93 -11.07 18.23
C PRO A 241 -7.49 -12.03 19.34
N ASN A 242 -8.46 -12.54 20.10
CA ASN A 242 -8.21 -13.36 21.30
C ASN A 242 -7.39 -14.64 21.04
N ASP A 243 -7.56 -15.24 19.88
CA ASP A 243 -6.82 -16.43 19.45
C ASP A 243 -5.32 -16.19 19.24
N LEU A 244 -4.91 -14.93 19.18
CA LEU A 244 -3.51 -14.53 19.05
C LEU A 244 -2.87 -14.07 20.38
N HIS A 245 -3.62 -14.02 21.49
CA HIS A 245 -3.13 -13.48 22.77
C HIS A 245 -2.08 -14.34 23.47
N GLU A 246 -2.07 -15.64 23.20
CA GLU A 246 -1.15 -16.58 23.86
C GLU A 246 0.20 -16.73 23.11
N TYR A 247 0.31 -16.15 21.92
CA TYR A 247 1.54 -16.20 21.15
C TYR A 247 2.53 -15.11 21.59
N HIS A 248 3.80 -15.40 21.46
CA HIS A 248 4.88 -14.41 21.51
C HIS A 248 5.28 -14.04 20.10
N PHE A 249 5.61 -12.78 19.89
CA PHE A 249 6.00 -12.29 18.56
C PHE A 249 7.37 -11.63 18.57
N VAL A 250 8.03 -11.68 17.43
CA VAL A 250 9.17 -10.82 17.10
C VAL A 250 8.82 -9.96 15.89
N ASP A 251 9.17 -8.67 15.95
CA ASP A 251 8.94 -7.75 14.84
C ASP A 251 10.10 -7.81 13.85
N LEU A 252 9.87 -8.38 12.69
CA LEU A 252 10.86 -8.56 11.63
C LEU A 252 11.40 -7.24 11.08
N LEU A 253 10.63 -6.13 11.22
CA LEU A 253 11.01 -4.80 10.75
C LEU A 253 11.85 -4.04 11.79
N GLU A 254 11.79 -4.44 13.07
CA GLU A 254 12.45 -3.78 14.20
C GLU A 254 13.51 -4.71 14.86
N ASN A 255 14.42 -5.24 14.04
CA ASN A 255 15.53 -6.09 14.49
C ASN A 255 15.11 -7.27 15.39
N ASN A 256 13.97 -7.88 15.09
CA ASN A 256 13.37 -8.97 15.86
C ASN A 256 13.09 -8.58 17.33
N SER A 257 12.71 -7.33 17.57
CA SER A 257 12.27 -6.90 18.90
C SER A 257 11.06 -7.71 19.36
N LYS A 258 11.05 -8.11 20.65
CA LYS A 258 9.95 -8.88 21.21
C LYS A 258 8.71 -8.02 21.39
N ILE A 259 7.57 -8.55 20.98
CA ILE A 259 6.25 -7.93 21.09
C ILE A 259 5.32 -8.89 21.83
N ASN A 260 4.66 -8.39 22.85
CA ASN A 260 3.69 -9.16 23.62
C ASN A 260 2.26 -8.64 23.37
N PRO A 261 1.33 -9.51 22.92
CA PRO A 261 -0.07 -9.16 22.80
C PRO A 261 -0.72 -8.96 24.20
N PRO A 262 -1.98 -8.50 24.28
CA PRO A 262 -2.85 -8.26 23.13
C PRO A 262 -2.70 -6.87 22.50
N ASN A 263 -2.11 -5.91 23.22
CA ASN A 263 -2.10 -4.49 22.87
C ASN A 263 -0.76 -4.09 22.28
N ILE A 264 -0.78 -3.75 21.01
CA ILE A 264 0.42 -3.39 20.25
C ILE A 264 0.39 -1.91 19.93
N LEU A 265 1.35 -1.16 20.46
CA LEU A 265 1.51 0.24 20.10
C LEU A 265 2.02 0.34 18.66
N MET A 266 1.22 0.95 17.79
CA MET A 266 1.56 1.24 16.41
C MET A 266 1.87 2.73 16.28
N PRO A 267 3.08 3.11 15.84
CA PRO A 267 3.35 4.52 15.50
C PRO A 267 2.39 5.06 14.44
N GLY A 268 2.25 6.38 14.34
CA GLY A 268 1.53 7.00 13.24
C GLY A 268 2.11 6.57 11.89
N TYR A 269 1.26 6.08 10.98
CA TYR A 269 1.66 5.43 9.73
C TYR A 269 2.66 4.28 9.94
N GLY A 270 2.54 3.57 11.07
CA GLY A 270 3.42 2.48 11.46
C GLY A 270 3.09 1.17 10.74
N ILE A 271 4.13 0.36 10.58
CA ILE A 271 4.06 -0.99 10.00
C ILE A 271 4.78 -1.93 10.95
N ARG A 272 4.21 -3.12 11.19
CA ARG A 272 4.87 -4.23 11.89
C ARG A 272 4.64 -5.53 11.17
N TRP A 273 5.66 -6.34 11.07
CA TRP A 273 5.58 -7.73 10.60
C TRP A 273 5.95 -8.65 11.75
N LEU A 274 4.93 -9.15 12.42
CA LEU A 274 5.04 -9.89 13.67
C LEU A 274 5.09 -11.39 13.38
N LYS A 275 6.26 -11.99 13.48
CA LYS A 275 6.46 -13.42 13.37
C LYS A 275 6.24 -14.07 14.73
N ILE A 276 5.45 -15.16 14.77
CA ILE A 276 5.31 -15.96 15.99
C ILE A 276 6.67 -16.57 16.31
N SER A 277 7.10 -16.38 17.55
CA SER A 277 8.32 -16.98 18.10
C SER A 277 7.95 -18.10 19.08
N ASP A 278 8.74 -19.14 19.09
CA ASP A 278 8.67 -20.22 20.06
C ASP A 278 8.93 -19.71 21.50
#